data_3fd37d653a1097adba6b9d0f56962362
#
_entry.id   3fd37d653a1097adba6b9d0f56962362
#
_cell.length_a   1.000
_cell.length_b   1.000
_cell.length_c   1.000
_cell.angle_alpha   90.00
_cell.angle_beta   90.00
_cell.angle_gamma   90.00
#
_symmetry.space_group_name_H-M   'P 1'
#
loop_
_entity.id
_entity.type
_entity.pdbx_description
1 polymer ?
#
loop_
_entity_poly.entity_id
_entity_poly.type
_entity_poly.pdbx_seq_one_letter_code
_entity_poly.pdbx_strand_id
1 'polypeptide(L)'
;QPGPVSIYLALLDHRVRHLGPPDLPARRCEDLAPAIDAKPSRGTDVVLYGFGRIGRLLARIIIDHTGSGNGLNLRAIVVRKGADNDLEKRANLLRRDSVHGPFNGTIKVLEDENVILANGVRIQVIYSNDPAAVDYTEYGIEDAILVDNTGKWRDAEGLSQHLQNRGIARVLLTAPGKGDMLNVVYGVNSSSITDEHTILSAASCTTNAITPVLKVINDRFG
;
A
#
# COMPACT_ATOMS: atom_id res chain seq x y z
N GLN A 1 -15.19 14.49 0.38
CA GLN A 1 -14.61 13.86 -0.83
C GLN A 1 -13.34 13.15 -0.41
N PRO A 2 -13.16 11.87 -0.74
CA PRO A 2 -11.92 11.18 -0.46
C PRO A 2 -10.79 11.82 -1.27
N GLY A 3 -9.71 12.20 -0.59
CA GLY A 3 -8.52 12.76 -1.23
C GLY A 3 -7.82 11.73 -2.14
N PRO A 4 -6.87 12.14 -3.00
CA PRO A 4 -6.24 11.28 -4.00
C PRO A 4 -5.62 10.01 -3.42
N VAL A 5 -5.30 10.00 -2.14
CA VAL A 5 -4.69 8.85 -1.45
C VAL A 5 -5.71 7.76 -1.11
N SER A 6 -6.99 8.09 -0.91
CA SER A 6 -8.03 7.06 -0.70
C SER A 6 -8.28 6.19 -1.94
N ILE A 7 -7.88 6.68 -3.12
CA ILE A 7 -7.94 5.91 -4.38
C ILE A 7 -6.94 4.74 -4.35
N TYR A 8 -5.73 4.99 -3.84
CA TYR A 8 -4.72 3.92 -3.70
C TYR A 8 -5.15 2.84 -2.71
N LEU A 9 -5.81 3.24 -1.62
CA LEU A 9 -6.37 2.29 -0.65
C LEU A 9 -7.49 1.46 -1.26
N ALA A 10 -8.36 2.09 -2.04
CA ALA A 10 -9.45 1.38 -2.69
C ALA A 10 -8.94 0.34 -3.70
N LEU A 11 -7.83 0.60 -4.40
CA LEU A 11 -7.17 -0.37 -5.28
C LEU A 11 -6.52 -1.51 -4.49
N LEU A 12 -5.94 -1.22 -3.34
CA LEU A 12 -5.40 -2.23 -2.43
C LEU A 12 -6.53 -3.08 -1.80
N ASP A 13 -7.68 -2.46 -1.48
CA ASP A 13 -8.85 -3.08 -0.84
C ASP A 13 -9.69 -3.94 -1.82
N HIS A 14 -9.58 -3.72 -3.14
CA HIS A 14 -10.35 -4.48 -4.13
C HIS A 14 -10.09 -6.00 -4.04
N ARG A 15 -8.90 -6.42 -3.67
CA ARG A 15 -8.57 -7.83 -3.45
C ARG A 15 -9.22 -8.40 -2.17
N VAL A 16 -9.41 -7.57 -1.16
CA VAL A 16 -10.02 -7.99 0.12
C VAL A 16 -11.52 -8.25 -0.04
N ARG A 17 -12.20 -7.58 -0.96
CA ARG A 17 -13.65 -7.69 -1.17
C ARG A 17 -14.08 -8.87 -2.05
N HIS A 18 -13.18 -9.46 -2.82
CA HIS A 18 -13.47 -10.70 -3.57
C HIS A 18 -13.51 -11.95 -2.69
N LEU A 19 -12.99 -11.84 -1.46
CA LEU A 19 -13.33 -12.74 -0.37
C LEU A 19 -14.58 -12.14 0.28
N GLY A 20 -15.78 -12.43 -0.24
CA GLY A 20 -17.04 -11.87 0.21
C GLY A 20 -17.12 -11.81 1.74
N PRO A 21 -17.84 -10.82 2.33
CA PRO A 21 -18.05 -10.81 3.76
C PRO A 21 -18.69 -12.14 4.13
N PRO A 22 -18.20 -12.84 5.16
CA PRO A 22 -18.95 -13.94 5.70
C PRO A 22 -20.30 -13.34 6.13
N ASP A 23 -21.41 -13.90 5.64
CA ASP A 23 -22.74 -13.63 6.18
C ASP A 23 -22.69 -13.97 7.67
N LEU A 24 -22.48 -12.95 8.50
CA LEU A 24 -22.51 -13.07 9.94
C LEU A 24 -23.95 -12.82 10.39
N PRO A 25 -24.69 -13.87 10.75
CA PRO A 25 -25.91 -13.69 11.52
C PRO A 25 -25.55 -13.03 12.85
N ALA A 26 -26.44 -12.17 13.35
CA ALA A 26 -26.31 -11.55 14.67
C ALA A 26 -26.06 -12.64 15.73
N ARG A 27 -24.82 -12.79 16.20
CA ARG A 27 -24.40 -13.82 17.16
C ARG A 27 -24.55 -13.29 18.57
N ARG A 28 -25.12 -14.16 19.47
CA ARG A 28 -25.14 -13.94 20.92
C ARG A 28 -23.73 -14.13 21.50
N CYS A 29 -23.45 -13.53 22.66
CA CYS A 29 -22.16 -13.65 23.32
C CYS A 29 -21.67 -15.07 23.58
N GLU A 30 -22.57 -16.04 23.63
CA GLU A 30 -22.29 -17.48 23.82
C GLU A 30 -21.59 -18.12 22.61
N ASP A 31 -21.71 -17.52 21.42
CA ASP A 31 -21.12 -18.01 20.18
C ASP A 31 -19.65 -17.51 19.94
N LEU A 32 -19.07 -16.79 20.89
CA LEU A 32 -17.73 -16.18 20.75
C LEU A 32 -16.58 -17.15 21.10
N ALA A 33 -16.85 -18.25 21.80
CA ALA A 33 -15.81 -19.20 22.21
C ALA A 33 -15.04 -19.84 21.03
N PRO A 34 -15.67 -20.22 19.90
CA PRO A 34 -14.95 -20.75 18.75
C PRO A 34 -14.18 -19.70 17.92
N ALA A 35 -14.48 -18.40 18.09
CA ALA A 35 -13.84 -17.33 17.34
C ALA A 35 -12.45 -16.95 17.91
N ILE A 36 -12.14 -17.39 19.14
CA ILE A 36 -10.84 -17.12 19.78
C ILE A 36 -9.72 -17.98 19.16
N ASP A 37 -10.07 -19.15 18.62
CA ASP A 37 -9.13 -20.06 17.93
C ASP A 37 -9.04 -19.83 16.42
N ALA A 38 -9.86 -18.94 15.85
CA ALA A 38 -9.68 -18.52 14.47
C ALA A 38 -8.39 -17.71 14.39
N LYS A 39 -7.34 -18.25 13.72
CA LYS A 39 -6.18 -17.45 13.33
C LYS A 39 -6.73 -16.16 12.73
N PRO A 40 -6.32 -14.97 13.25
CA PRO A 40 -6.73 -13.71 12.66
C PRO A 40 -6.43 -13.80 11.18
N SER A 41 -7.39 -13.49 10.31
CA SER A 41 -7.16 -13.47 8.86
C SER A 41 -5.94 -12.58 8.63
N ARG A 42 -4.84 -13.20 8.20
CA ARG A 42 -3.58 -12.48 7.99
C ARG A 42 -3.86 -11.51 6.85
N GLY A 43 -4.00 -10.23 7.19
CA GLY A 43 -4.23 -9.19 6.18
C GLY A 43 -3.13 -9.20 5.12
N THR A 44 -3.37 -8.57 3.98
CA THR A 44 -2.39 -8.47 2.89
C THR A 44 -1.21 -7.63 3.32
N ASP A 45 -0.01 -8.19 3.24
CA ASP A 45 1.23 -7.48 3.54
C ASP A 45 1.51 -6.43 2.44
N VAL A 46 1.91 -5.24 2.84
CA VAL A 46 2.23 -4.12 1.97
C VAL A 46 3.66 -3.67 2.21
N VAL A 47 4.40 -3.51 1.12
CA VAL A 47 5.75 -2.95 1.09
C VAL A 47 5.73 -1.65 0.30
N LEU A 48 6.25 -0.56 0.86
CA LEU A 48 6.39 0.71 0.14
C LEU A 48 7.81 0.87 -0.37
N TYR A 49 8.00 0.83 -1.68
CA TYR A 49 9.28 1.09 -2.32
C TYR A 49 9.40 2.57 -2.67
N GLY A 50 10.29 3.26 -1.95
CA GLY A 50 10.37 4.72 -1.95
C GLY A 50 9.50 5.37 -0.87
N PHE A 51 10.12 6.28 -0.09
CA PHE A 51 9.49 6.95 1.05
C PHE A 51 9.52 8.47 0.91
N GLY A 52 9.16 8.93 -0.29
CA GLY A 52 8.87 10.32 -0.62
C GLY A 52 7.54 10.78 -0.03
N ARG A 53 6.99 11.90 -0.52
CA ARG A 53 5.70 12.41 -0.01
C ARG A 53 4.58 11.39 -0.15
N ILE A 54 4.42 10.79 -1.31
CA ILE A 54 3.35 9.81 -1.58
C ILE A 54 3.51 8.60 -0.67
N GLY A 55 4.71 8.00 -0.60
CA GLY A 55 4.96 6.85 0.28
C GLY A 55 4.66 7.13 1.75
N ARG A 56 5.02 8.33 2.25
CA ARG A 56 4.71 8.72 3.64
C ARG A 56 3.22 8.91 3.90
N LEU A 57 2.48 9.48 2.94
CA LEU A 57 1.04 9.64 3.06
C LEU A 57 0.31 8.29 3.03
N LEU A 58 0.73 7.39 2.13
CA LEU A 58 0.23 6.02 2.10
C LEU A 58 0.52 5.29 3.41
N ALA A 59 1.74 5.41 3.94
CA ALA A 59 2.09 4.83 5.22
C ALA A 59 1.15 5.30 6.34
N ARG A 60 0.91 6.61 6.45
CA ARG A 60 -0.03 7.17 7.45
C ARG A 60 -1.42 6.55 7.34
N ILE A 61 -1.94 6.47 6.13
CA ILE A 61 -3.29 5.96 5.88
C ILE A 61 -3.37 4.46 6.19
N ILE A 62 -2.39 3.67 5.75
CA ILE A 62 -2.38 2.24 6.06
C ILE A 62 -2.29 2.02 7.57
N ILE A 63 -1.45 2.80 8.28
CA ILE A 63 -1.32 2.72 9.74
C ILE A 63 -2.64 3.08 10.44
N ASP A 64 -3.30 4.15 10.01
CA ASP A 64 -4.59 4.60 10.59
C ASP A 64 -5.70 3.56 10.37
N HIS A 65 -5.63 2.79 9.28
CA HIS A 65 -6.60 1.73 8.96
C HIS A 65 -6.18 0.35 9.50
N THR A 66 -4.94 0.19 9.97
CA THR A 66 -4.49 -1.05 10.61
C THR A 66 -5.29 -1.25 11.90
N GLY A 67 -5.99 -2.35 12.02
CA GLY A 67 -6.89 -2.63 13.16
C GLY A 67 -8.36 -2.28 12.92
N SER A 68 -8.71 -1.55 11.85
CA SER A 68 -10.11 -1.32 11.45
C SER A 68 -10.72 -2.46 10.62
N GLY A 69 -10.01 -3.59 10.49
CA GLY A 69 -10.47 -4.76 9.74
C GLY A 69 -10.25 -4.68 8.22
N ASN A 70 -9.58 -3.66 7.72
CA ASN A 70 -9.32 -3.48 6.28
C ASN A 70 -8.27 -4.45 5.70
N GLY A 71 -7.64 -5.25 6.53
CA GLY A 71 -6.79 -6.35 6.06
C GLY A 71 -5.48 -5.93 5.38
N LEU A 72 -5.02 -4.68 5.49
CA LEU A 72 -3.73 -4.22 4.98
C LEU A 72 -2.73 -4.05 6.13
N ASN A 73 -1.54 -4.63 5.99
CA ASN A 73 -0.47 -4.55 6.96
C ASN A 73 0.76 -3.88 6.35
N LEU A 74 1.11 -2.68 6.77
CA LEU A 74 2.37 -2.07 6.37
C LEU A 74 3.53 -2.79 7.08
N ARG A 75 4.30 -3.57 6.32
CA ARG A 75 5.39 -4.40 6.84
C ARG A 75 6.76 -3.76 6.67
N ALA A 76 7.00 -3.16 5.51
CA ALA A 76 8.31 -2.59 5.23
C ALA A 76 8.24 -1.34 4.36
N ILE A 77 9.28 -0.52 4.46
CA ILE A 77 9.64 0.52 3.51
C ILE A 77 11.04 0.27 2.98
N VAL A 78 11.20 0.36 1.67
CA VAL A 78 12.49 0.19 1.00
C VAL A 78 12.99 1.53 0.52
N VAL A 79 14.21 1.86 0.88
CA VAL A 79 14.80 3.17 0.60
C VAL A 79 16.31 3.04 0.36
N ARG A 80 16.88 4.02 -0.30
CA ARG A 80 18.33 4.15 -0.39
C ARG A 80 18.88 4.65 0.95
N LYS A 81 19.99 4.09 1.42
CA LYS A 81 20.66 4.57 2.62
C LYS A 81 21.17 5.99 2.39
N GLY A 82 20.85 6.88 3.29
CA GLY A 82 21.34 8.24 3.33
C GLY A 82 22.52 8.41 4.29
N ALA A 83 22.52 9.51 5.05
CA ALA A 83 23.50 9.79 6.09
C ALA A 83 23.30 8.87 7.33
N ASP A 84 24.19 8.96 8.31
CA ASP A 84 24.18 8.10 9.50
C ASP A 84 22.88 8.16 10.32
N ASN A 85 22.19 9.30 10.32
CA ASN A 85 20.91 9.49 10.99
C ASN A 85 19.68 9.32 10.06
N ASP A 86 19.80 8.53 9.00
CA ASP A 86 18.77 8.38 7.97
C ASP A 86 17.44 7.85 8.54
N LEU A 87 17.51 6.89 9.45
CA LEU A 87 16.31 6.28 10.05
C LEU A 87 15.49 7.31 10.85
N GLU A 88 16.14 8.07 11.72
CA GLU A 88 15.48 9.14 12.50
C GLU A 88 14.96 10.26 11.59
N LYS A 89 15.70 10.61 10.53
CA LYS A 89 15.23 11.56 9.52
C LYS A 89 13.93 11.09 8.85
N ARG A 90 13.84 9.81 8.51
CA ARG A 90 12.62 9.25 7.90
C ARG A 90 11.45 9.23 8.87
N ALA A 91 11.70 8.88 10.12
CA ALA A 91 10.69 8.96 11.17
C ALA A 91 10.20 10.40 11.38
N ASN A 92 11.10 11.39 11.36
CA ASN A 92 10.74 12.81 11.47
C ASN A 92 9.93 13.29 10.26
N LEU A 93 10.25 12.83 9.06
CA LEU A 93 9.47 13.12 7.86
C LEU A 93 8.08 12.46 7.90
N LEU A 94 7.92 11.32 8.58
CA LEU A 94 6.61 10.70 8.81
C LEU A 94 5.82 11.47 9.87
N ARG A 95 6.49 11.97 10.94
CA ARG A 95 5.86 12.76 12.01
C ARG A 95 5.27 14.07 11.52
N ARG A 96 5.91 14.71 10.52
CA ARG A 96 5.52 16.05 10.06
C ARG A 96 5.47 16.12 8.54
N ASP A 97 4.33 16.53 8.02
CA ASP A 97 4.18 16.90 6.62
C ASP A 97 3.71 18.34 6.51
N SER A 98 4.32 19.11 5.58
CA SER A 98 4.05 20.55 5.43
C SER A 98 2.65 20.87 4.93
N VAL A 99 1.97 19.90 4.31
CA VAL A 99 0.63 20.08 3.73
C VAL A 99 -0.44 19.38 4.58
N HIS A 100 -0.14 18.15 5.03
CA HIS A 100 -1.12 17.28 5.73
C HIS A 100 -0.96 17.31 7.24
N GLY A 101 -0.06 18.15 7.75
CA GLY A 101 0.11 18.36 9.18
C GLY A 101 0.83 17.21 9.92
N PRO A 102 0.74 17.19 11.25
CA PRO A 102 1.39 16.18 12.07
C PRO A 102 0.75 14.80 11.89
N PHE A 103 1.55 13.75 12.15
CA PHE A 103 1.04 12.39 12.29
C PHE A 103 0.18 12.26 13.54
N ASN A 104 -0.96 11.61 13.41
CA ASN A 104 -1.86 11.38 14.54
C ASN A 104 -1.41 10.15 15.33
N GLY A 105 -0.60 10.36 16.38
CA GLY A 105 -0.15 9.29 17.24
C GLY A 105 1.34 9.33 17.57
N THR A 106 1.89 8.15 17.89
CA THR A 106 3.25 7.98 18.36
C THR A 106 4.14 7.32 17.30
N ILE A 107 5.36 7.84 17.19
CA ILE A 107 6.41 7.23 16.35
C ILE A 107 7.67 7.07 17.19
N LYS A 108 8.17 5.84 17.25
CA LYS A 108 9.45 5.50 17.88
C LYS A 108 10.38 4.89 16.84
N VAL A 109 11.67 5.04 17.04
CA VAL A 109 12.72 4.45 16.21
C VAL A 109 13.44 3.38 17.04
N LEU A 110 13.65 2.22 16.45
CA LEU A 110 14.47 1.14 16.98
C LEU A 110 15.69 0.99 16.06
N GLU A 111 16.76 1.70 16.39
CA GLU A 111 17.92 1.85 15.49
C GLU A 111 18.63 0.52 15.24
N ASP A 112 18.83 -0.29 16.29
CA ASP A 112 19.50 -1.59 16.21
C ASP A 112 18.81 -2.59 15.27
N GLU A 113 17.50 -2.39 15.06
CA GLU A 113 16.66 -3.27 14.24
C GLU A 113 16.27 -2.64 12.90
N ASN A 114 16.67 -1.40 12.64
CA ASN A 114 16.21 -0.59 11.50
C ASN A 114 14.67 -0.55 11.39
N VAL A 115 13.97 -0.26 12.48
CA VAL A 115 12.52 -0.27 12.56
C VAL A 115 11.96 1.08 12.96
N ILE A 116 10.88 1.48 12.30
CA ILE A 116 9.99 2.55 12.74
C ILE A 116 8.74 1.89 13.34
N LEU A 117 8.47 2.20 14.61
CA LEU A 117 7.25 1.77 15.29
C LEU A 117 6.27 2.94 15.33
N ALA A 118 5.17 2.85 14.57
CA ALA A 118 4.17 3.89 14.45
C ALA A 118 2.79 3.36 14.89
N ASN A 119 2.21 3.94 15.95
CA ASN A 119 0.95 3.49 16.56
C ASN A 119 0.90 1.96 16.83
N GLY A 120 2.04 1.38 17.22
CA GLY A 120 2.16 -0.06 17.45
C GLY A 120 2.44 -0.89 16.18
N VAL A 121 2.33 -0.30 14.99
CA VAL A 121 2.69 -0.96 13.73
C VAL A 121 4.21 -0.96 13.57
N ARG A 122 4.79 -2.15 13.46
CA ARG A 122 6.22 -2.37 13.26
C ARG A 122 6.55 -2.34 11.77
N ILE A 123 7.28 -1.32 11.34
CA ILE A 123 7.65 -1.08 9.94
C ILE A 123 9.14 -1.31 9.79
N GLN A 124 9.54 -2.34 9.06
CA GLN A 124 10.95 -2.60 8.75
C GLN A 124 11.46 -1.59 7.72
N VAL A 125 12.58 -0.96 7.99
CA VAL A 125 13.28 -0.11 7.02
C VAL A 125 14.38 -0.94 6.36
N ILE A 126 14.22 -1.17 5.05
CA ILE A 126 15.15 -1.96 4.24
C ILE A 126 15.94 -1.00 3.36
N TYR A 127 17.25 -1.10 3.42
CA TYR A 127 18.13 -0.28 2.61
C TYR A 127 18.55 -1.04 1.35
N SER A 128 18.05 -0.62 0.19
CA SER A 128 18.43 -1.18 -1.10
C SER A 128 18.47 -0.11 -2.19
N ASN A 129 19.41 -0.24 -3.11
CA ASN A 129 19.51 0.57 -4.32
C ASN A 129 19.00 -0.18 -5.56
N ASP A 130 18.90 -1.49 -5.46
CA ASP A 130 18.50 -2.40 -6.53
C ASP A 130 17.10 -2.94 -6.25
N PRO A 131 16.15 -2.79 -7.19
CA PRO A 131 14.79 -3.27 -7.04
C PRO A 131 14.68 -4.80 -7.04
N ALA A 132 15.68 -5.53 -7.56
CA ALA A 132 15.68 -6.99 -7.64
C ALA A 132 16.51 -7.68 -6.53
N ALA A 133 17.11 -6.91 -5.59
CA ALA A 133 18.10 -7.44 -4.66
C ALA A 133 17.57 -7.66 -3.23
N VAL A 134 16.26 -7.72 -3.01
CA VAL A 134 15.69 -7.85 -1.66
C VAL A 134 14.97 -9.18 -1.51
N ASP A 135 15.39 -10.02 -0.57
CA ASP A 135 14.58 -11.16 -0.13
C ASP A 135 13.66 -10.72 1.02
N TYR A 136 12.39 -10.49 0.69
CA TYR A 136 11.41 -10.05 1.69
C TYR A 136 11.00 -11.16 2.65
N THR A 137 11.25 -12.42 2.30
CA THR A 137 10.93 -13.57 3.17
C THR A 137 11.82 -13.62 4.41
N GLU A 138 13.03 -13.03 4.36
CA GLU A 138 13.89 -12.86 5.53
C GLU A 138 13.25 -11.98 6.62
N TYR A 139 12.30 -11.12 6.23
CA TYR A 139 11.52 -10.28 7.14
C TYR A 139 10.14 -10.87 7.45
N GLY A 140 9.90 -12.14 7.07
CA GLY A 140 8.61 -12.80 7.25
C GLY A 140 7.47 -12.16 6.42
N ILE A 141 7.81 -11.58 5.28
CA ILE A 141 6.87 -10.98 4.32
C ILE A 141 6.66 -11.95 3.17
N GLU A 142 5.41 -12.36 2.95
CA GLU A 142 5.03 -13.32 1.93
C GLU A 142 3.77 -12.84 1.21
N ASP A 143 3.69 -13.11 -0.10
CA ASP A 143 2.55 -12.75 -0.95
C ASP A 143 2.16 -11.26 -0.86
N ALA A 144 3.15 -10.38 -0.71
CA ALA A 144 2.93 -8.97 -0.47
C ALA A 144 2.62 -8.17 -1.76
N ILE A 145 1.93 -7.05 -1.57
CA ILE A 145 1.81 -6.02 -2.60
C ILE A 145 2.92 -4.99 -2.38
N LEU A 146 3.81 -4.85 -3.38
CA LEU A 146 4.80 -3.79 -3.38
C LEU A 146 4.23 -2.56 -4.08
N VAL A 147 4.30 -1.42 -3.41
CA VAL A 147 3.85 -0.13 -3.96
C VAL A 147 5.06 0.71 -4.32
N ASP A 148 5.33 0.89 -5.62
CA ASP A 148 6.43 1.74 -6.09
C ASP A 148 6.00 3.22 -6.10
N ASN A 149 6.63 3.98 -5.22
CA ASN A 149 6.41 5.42 -5.05
C ASN A 149 7.57 6.25 -5.62
N THR A 150 8.51 5.62 -6.34
CA THR A 150 9.70 6.33 -6.83
C THR A 150 9.44 7.04 -8.15
N GLY A 151 8.53 6.51 -8.97
CA GLY A 151 8.26 6.97 -10.32
C GLY A 151 9.47 6.81 -11.27
N LYS A 152 10.48 6.03 -10.86
CA LYS A 152 11.69 5.77 -11.66
C LYS A 152 11.40 4.80 -12.79
N TRP A 153 10.72 3.71 -12.46
CA TRP A 153 10.26 2.72 -13.44
C TRP A 153 8.77 2.93 -13.68
N ARG A 154 8.37 3.04 -14.95
CA ARG A 154 6.99 3.35 -15.33
C ARG A 154 6.41 2.39 -16.36
N ASP A 155 7.18 1.44 -16.82
CA ASP A 155 6.77 0.38 -17.74
C ASP A 155 6.77 -0.97 -17.03
N ALA A 156 6.14 -1.95 -17.67
CA ALA A 156 6.03 -3.29 -17.12
C ALA A 156 7.40 -3.97 -16.96
N GLU A 157 8.34 -3.72 -17.88
CA GLU A 157 9.69 -4.27 -17.83
C GLU A 157 10.45 -3.79 -16.59
N GLY A 158 10.48 -2.47 -16.37
CA GLY A 158 11.16 -1.88 -15.23
C GLY A 158 10.55 -2.30 -13.90
N LEU A 159 9.22 -2.41 -13.81
CA LEU A 159 8.51 -2.82 -12.59
C LEU A 159 8.57 -4.32 -12.35
N SER A 160 8.74 -5.15 -13.38
CA SER A 160 8.87 -6.61 -13.24
C SER A 160 10.07 -7.04 -12.40
N GLN A 161 11.11 -6.17 -12.28
CA GLN A 161 12.25 -6.40 -11.41
C GLN A 161 11.83 -6.64 -9.95
N HIS A 162 10.77 -5.98 -9.49
CA HIS A 162 10.25 -6.17 -8.14
C HIS A 162 9.63 -7.57 -7.95
N LEU A 163 9.07 -8.16 -9.00
CA LEU A 163 8.48 -9.51 -8.96
C LEU A 163 9.53 -10.63 -8.91
N GLN A 164 10.80 -10.31 -9.18
CA GLN A 164 11.91 -11.28 -9.04
C GLN A 164 12.25 -11.53 -7.56
N ASN A 165 11.84 -10.62 -6.68
CA ASN A 165 12.09 -10.75 -5.25
C ASN A 165 11.14 -11.76 -4.60
N ARG A 166 11.69 -12.63 -3.77
CA ARG A 166 10.88 -13.54 -2.97
C ARG A 166 10.01 -12.74 -1.98
N GLY A 167 8.75 -13.13 -1.87
CA GLY A 167 7.77 -12.51 -0.97
C GLY A 167 6.89 -11.46 -1.62
N ILE A 168 7.13 -11.04 -2.88
CA ILE A 168 6.29 -10.11 -3.62
C ILE A 168 5.43 -10.84 -4.64
N ALA A 169 4.12 -10.63 -4.58
CA ALA A 169 3.16 -11.20 -5.51
C ALA A 169 2.66 -10.20 -6.56
N ARG A 170 2.58 -8.92 -6.21
CA ARG A 170 2.03 -7.88 -7.09
C ARG A 170 2.77 -6.56 -6.90
N VAL A 171 2.76 -5.74 -7.95
CA VAL A 171 3.35 -4.40 -7.95
C VAL A 171 2.29 -3.37 -8.33
N LEU A 172 2.19 -2.31 -7.54
CA LEU A 172 1.35 -1.15 -7.81
C LEU A 172 2.24 0.08 -7.97
N LEU A 173 2.21 0.69 -9.16
CA LEU A 173 2.89 1.95 -9.42
C LEU A 173 2.00 3.14 -9.01
N THR A 174 2.52 4.10 -8.25
CA THR A 174 1.81 5.33 -7.87
C THR A 174 2.05 6.51 -8.83
N ALA A 175 2.34 6.20 -10.08
CA ALA A 175 2.56 7.18 -11.16
C ALA A 175 1.93 6.63 -12.45
N PRO A 176 1.75 7.45 -13.50
CA PRO A 176 1.23 6.98 -14.78
C PRO A 176 2.10 5.89 -15.38
N GLY A 177 1.52 4.73 -15.63
CA GLY A 177 2.15 3.62 -16.34
C GLY A 177 2.29 3.91 -17.83
N LYS A 178 3.36 3.39 -18.44
CA LYS A 178 3.65 3.48 -19.87
C LYS A 178 3.40 2.14 -20.56
N GLY A 179 3.24 2.19 -21.89
CA GLY A 179 2.95 1.00 -22.71
C GLY A 179 1.55 0.46 -22.41
N ASP A 180 1.40 -0.85 -22.48
CA ASP A 180 0.11 -1.56 -22.34
C ASP A 180 -0.28 -1.81 -20.88
N MET A 181 0.43 -1.20 -19.91
CA MET A 181 0.12 -1.33 -18.50
C MET A 181 -1.26 -0.77 -18.18
N LEU A 182 -2.08 -1.54 -17.45
CA LEU A 182 -3.38 -1.08 -16.99
C LEU A 182 -3.24 0.07 -16.00
N ASN A 183 -3.66 1.26 -16.44
CA ASN A 183 -3.78 2.46 -15.59
C ASN A 183 -5.18 2.47 -14.99
N VAL A 184 -5.29 2.29 -13.70
CA VAL A 184 -6.56 2.12 -12.99
C VAL A 184 -7.00 3.42 -12.34
N VAL A 185 -8.27 3.79 -12.60
CA VAL A 185 -9.00 4.82 -11.86
C VAL A 185 -10.14 4.13 -11.13
N TYR A 186 -10.10 4.15 -9.79
CA TYR A 186 -11.09 3.46 -8.97
C TYR A 186 -12.52 3.95 -9.25
N GLY A 187 -13.46 3.02 -9.39
CA GLY A 187 -14.86 3.32 -9.72
C GLY A 187 -15.12 3.66 -11.18
N VAL A 188 -14.06 3.76 -12.02
CA VAL A 188 -14.19 3.99 -13.47
C VAL A 188 -13.89 2.71 -14.23
N ASN A 189 -12.67 2.19 -14.08
CA ASN A 189 -12.23 0.97 -14.74
C ASN A 189 -11.63 -0.08 -13.79
N SER A 190 -11.85 0.05 -12.49
CA SER A 190 -11.34 -0.92 -11.50
C SER A 190 -11.91 -2.33 -11.69
N SER A 191 -13.08 -2.48 -12.32
CA SER A 191 -13.65 -3.77 -12.73
C SER A 191 -12.86 -4.50 -13.81
N SER A 192 -11.93 -3.82 -14.48
CA SER A 192 -11.03 -4.43 -15.47
C SER A 192 -9.83 -5.14 -14.83
N ILE A 193 -9.66 -5.06 -13.50
CA ILE A 193 -8.59 -5.78 -12.80
C ILE A 193 -8.96 -7.26 -12.74
N THR A 194 -8.02 -8.11 -13.18
CA THR A 194 -8.12 -9.57 -13.08
C THR A 194 -6.95 -10.12 -12.28
N ASP A 195 -7.00 -11.39 -11.94
CA ASP A 195 -5.91 -12.06 -11.22
C ASP A 195 -4.61 -12.16 -12.03
N GLU A 196 -4.69 -12.05 -13.35
CA GLU A 196 -3.54 -12.04 -14.26
C GLU A 196 -2.72 -10.74 -14.17
N HIS A 197 -3.33 -9.65 -13.71
CA HIS A 197 -2.66 -8.36 -13.57
C HIS A 197 -1.75 -8.36 -12.33
N THR A 198 -0.50 -8.72 -12.50
CA THR A 198 0.52 -8.68 -11.44
C THR A 198 1.18 -7.32 -11.30
N ILE A 199 1.11 -6.48 -12.34
CA ILE A 199 1.64 -5.11 -12.36
C ILE A 199 0.53 -4.16 -12.78
N LEU A 200 0.25 -3.15 -11.95
CA LEU A 200 -0.80 -2.16 -12.15
C LEU A 200 -0.25 -0.76 -11.93
N SER A 201 -0.88 0.22 -12.57
CA SER A 201 -0.66 1.64 -12.28
C SER A 201 -1.93 2.24 -11.68
N ALA A 202 -1.79 3.06 -10.66
CA ALA A 202 -2.88 3.87 -10.11
C ALA A 202 -3.11 5.18 -10.89
N ALA A 203 -2.62 5.26 -12.12
CA ALA A 203 -2.69 6.40 -13.02
C ALA A 203 -2.07 7.70 -12.41
N SER A 204 -2.39 8.85 -12.97
CA SER A 204 -1.92 10.15 -12.46
C SER A 204 -2.95 10.81 -11.55
N CYS A 205 -2.50 11.76 -10.71
CA CYS A 205 -3.38 12.60 -9.92
C CYS A 205 -4.40 13.35 -10.79
N THR A 206 -3.97 13.84 -11.96
CA THR A 206 -4.84 14.54 -12.92
C THR A 206 -5.87 13.59 -13.51
N THR A 207 -5.46 12.40 -13.94
CA THR A 207 -6.38 11.37 -14.46
C THR A 207 -7.43 11.00 -13.41
N ASN A 208 -7.01 10.78 -12.17
CA ASN A 208 -7.93 10.47 -11.07
C ASN A 208 -8.90 11.63 -10.73
N ALA A 209 -8.50 12.86 -10.96
CA ALA A 209 -9.38 14.02 -10.75
C ALA A 209 -10.41 14.19 -11.87
N ILE A 210 -10.02 13.99 -13.13
CA ILE A 210 -10.85 14.31 -14.31
C ILE A 210 -11.75 13.14 -14.71
N THR A 211 -11.19 11.92 -14.76
CA THR A 211 -11.90 10.77 -15.37
C THR A 211 -13.23 10.42 -14.69
N PRO A 212 -13.39 10.48 -13.35
CA PRO A 212 -14.68 10.24 -12.73
C PRO A 212 -15.73 11.27 -13.14
N VAL A 213 -15.35 12.54 -13.33
CA VAL A 213 -16.25 13.60 -13.80
C VAL A 213 -16.68 13.31 -15.24
N LEU A 214 -15.72 13.01 -16.11
CA LEU A 214 -16.01 12.67 -17.51
C LEU A 214 -16.89 11.42 -17.61
N LYS A 215 -16.67 10.43 -16.76
CA LYS A 215 -17.51 9.22 -16.71
C LYS A 215 -18.96 9.58 -16.39
N VAL A 216 -19.22 10.39 -15.37
CA VAL A 216 -20.58 10.80 -15.01
C VAL A 216 -21.25 11.56 -16.17
N ILE A 217 -20.51 12.44 -16.84
CA ILE A 217 -21.04 13.19 -18.00
C ILE A 217 -21.37 12.23 -19.14
N ASN A 218 -20.46 11.33 -19.48
CA ASN A 218 -20.66 10.36 -20.54
C ASN A 218 -21.83 9.41 -20.24
N ASP A 219 -21.94 8.90 -19.02
CA ASP A 219 -23.02 7.99 -18.61
C ASP A 219 -24.39 8.67 -18.63
N ARG A 220 -24.45 10.01 -18.50
CA ARG A 220 -25.71 10.78 -18.45
C ARG A 220 -26.10 11.36 -19.78
N PHE A 221 -25.18 11.77 -20.61
CA PHE A 221 -25.42 12.55 -21.83
C PHE A 221 -24.91 11.90 -23.13
N GLY A 222 -24.11 10.83 -23.04
CA GLY A 222 -23.50 10.12 -24.18
C GLY A 222 -22.14 10.68 -24.55
#